data_a1dcf8fc0b3bc1478deafdc52dec401d
#
_entry.id   a1dcf8fc0b3bc1478deafdc52dec401d
#
_cell.length_a   1.000
_cell.length_b   1.000
_cell.length_c   1.000
_cell.angle_alpha   90.00
_cell.angle_beta   90.00
_cell.angle_gamma   90.00
#
_symmetry.space_group_name_H-M   'P 1'
#
loop_
_entity.id
_entity.type
_entity.pdbx_description
1 polymer ?
#
loop_
_entity_poly.entity_id
_entity_poly.type
_entity_poly.pdbx_seq_one_letter_code
_entity_poly.pdbx_strand_id
1 'polypeptide(L)'
;AHIATLLITAALAPSLWADAPLAPLTWLPESALLLAGLLYATRAGGFAVGKLMEPFSPELTRQSLPGGGQMIGILERGLIFGLMIAGLPAGIGFLIAAKSVLRFETIQSGGEDDSRQMAEYVIIGTLASFAWALAVSMGTLALLHSLLGLPLLEIIRPSA
;
A
#
# COMPACT_ATOMS: atom_id res chain seq x y z
N ALA A 1 -15.62 -9.05 19.24
CA ALA A 1 -16.79 -9.51 18.46
C ALA A 1 -16.59 -9.36 16.95
N HIS A 2 -16.22 -8.18 16.44
CA HIS A 2 -16.13 -7.91 14.99
C HIS A 2 -15.13 -8.79 14.22
N ILE A 3 -13.94 -9.06 14.78
CA ILE A 3 -12.92 -9.90 14.11
C ILE A 3 -13.43 -11.33 13.94
N ALA A 4 -14.06 -11.92 14.96
CA ALA A 4 -14.61 -13.26 14.88
C ALA A 4 -15.72 -13.35 13.82
N THR A 5 -16.59 -12.34 13.75
CA THR A 5 -17.64 -12.27 12.73
C THR A 5 -17.02 -12.20 11.33
N LEU A 6 -15.99 -11.37 11.11
CA LEU A 6 -15.30 -11.26 9.84
C LEU A 6 -14.63 -12.58 9.42
N LEU A 7 -13.99 -13.28 10.36
CA LEU A 7 -13.35 -14.57 10.09
C LEU A 7 -14.37 -15.65 9.72
N ILE A 8 -15.50 -15.71 10.44
CA ILE A 8 -16.59 -16.66 10.15
C ILE A 8 -17.19 -16.33 8.77
N THR A 9 -17.47 -15.07 8.48
CA THR A 9 -18.00 -14.65 7.19
C THR A 9 -17.03 -15.00 6.06
N ALA A 10 -15.73 -14.75 6.24
CA ALA A 10 -14.71 -15.09 5.26
C ALA A 10 -14.61 -16.59 5.02
N ALA A 11 -14.74 -17.42 6.07
CA ALA A 11 -14.71 -18.87 5.95
C ALA A 11 -15.94 -19.43 5.22
N LEU A 12 -17.10 -18.81 5.36
CA LEU A 12 -18.35 -19.19 4.71
C LEU A 12 -18.54 -18.55 3.32
N ALA A 13 -17.77 -17.54 2.99
CA ALA A 13 -17.91 -16.78 1.75
C ALA A 13 -17.90 -17.65 0.47
N PRO A 14 -17.04 -18.69 0.33
CA PRO A 14 -17.05 -19.53 -0.87
C PRO A 14 -18.35 -20.29 -1.10
N SER A 15 -18.94 -20.85 -0.03
CA SER A 15 -20.21 -21.60 -0.14
C SER A 15 -21.40 -20.66 -0.39
N LEU A 16 -21.44 -19.53 0.29
CA LEU A 16 -22.48 -18.53 0.11
C LEU A 16 -22.42 -17.89 -1.30
N TRP A 17 -21.21 -17.74 -1.84
CA TRP A 17 -21.02 -17.22 -3.19
C TRP A 17 -21.55 -18.20 -4.26
N ALA A 18 -21.33 -19.51 -4.09
CA ALA A 18 -21.76 -20.52 -5.05
C ALA A 18 -23.29 -20.51 -5.30
N ASP A 19 -24.06 -20.19 -4.26
CA ASP A 19 -25.54 -20.12 -4.30
C ASP A 19 -26.06 -18.70 -4.61
N ALA A 20 -25.19 -17.71 -4.77
CA ALA A 20 -25.60 -16.33 -4.97
C ALA A 20 -26.06 -16.08 -6.42
N PRO A 21 -27.06 -15.18 -6.64
CA PRO A 21 -27.50 -14.80 -7.99
C PRO A 21 -26.39 -14.21 -8.86
N LEU A 22 -25.33 -13.70 -8.25
CA LEU A 22 -24.16 -13.10 -8.91
C LEU A 22 -23.02 -14.09 -9.16
N ALA A 23 -23.16 -15.36 -8.75
CA ALA A 23 -22.14 -16.41 -8.96
C ALA A 23 -21.67 -16.55 -10.42
N PRO A 24 -22.51 -16.37 -11.46
CA PRO A 24 -22.06 -16.39 -12.84
C PRO A 24 -21.05 -15.31 -13.20
N LEU A 25 -20.95 -14.22 -12.43
CA LEU A 25 -19.99 -13.14 -12.64
C LEU A 25 -18.64 -13.50 -12.00
N THR A 26 -17.88 -14.36 -12.65
CA THR A 26 -16.60 -14.88 -12.13
C THR A 26 -15.55 -13.80 -11.86
N TRP A 27 -15.59 -12.68 -12.60
CA TRP A 27 -14.70 -11.55 -12.42
C TRP A 27 -14.99 -10.69 -11.16
N LEU A 28 -16.20 -10.82 -10.58
CA LEU A 28 -16.65 -9.95 -9.50
C LEU A 28 -15.85 -10.16 -8.19
N PRO A 29 -15.60 -11.40 -7.70
CA PRO A 29 -14.79 -11.60 -6.50
C PRO A 29 -13.33 -11.15 -6.69
N GLU A 30 -12.76 -11.34 -7.88
CA GLU A 30 -11.40 -10.89 -8.21
C GLU A 30 -11.28 -9.37 -8.14
N SER A 31 -12.17 -8.68 -8.84
CA SER A 31 -12.18 -7.21 -8.88
C SER A 31 -12.50 -6.61 -7.51
N ALA A 32 -13.40 -7.21 -6.74
CA ALA A 32 -13.72 -6.79 -5.40
C ALA A 32 -12.51 -6.93 -4.45
N LEU A 33 -11.77 -8.04 -4.55
CA LEU A 33 -10.56 -8.27 -3.75
C LEU A 33 -9.43 -7.31 -4.13
N LEU A 34 -9.22 -7.05 -5.42
CA LEU A 34 -8.26 -6.06 -5.90
C LEU A 34 -8.60 -4.65 -5.42
N LEU A 35 -9.86 -4.26 -5.53
CA LEU A 35 -10.33 -2.94 -5.08
C LEU A 35 -10.19 -2.80 -3.55
N ALA A 36 -10.57 -3.82 -2.80
CA ALA A 36 -10.40 -3.85 -1.34
C ALA A 36 -8.91 -3.74 -0.96
N GLY A 37 -8.03 -4.49 -1.63
CA GLY A 37 -6.58 -4.42 -1.43
C GLY A 37 -6.02 -3.02 -1.71
N LEU A 38 -6.43 -2.41 -2.83
CA LEU A 38 -6.02 -1.06 -3.18
C LEU A 38 -6.48 -0.02 -2.14
N LEU A 39 -7.72 -0.09 -1.70
CA LEU A 39 -8.25 0.81 -0.67
C LEU A 39 -7.53 0.59 0.66
N TYR A 40 -7.24 -0.65 1.00
CA TYR A 40 -6.52 -0.98 2.23
C TYR A 40 -5.05 -0.54 2.17
N ALA A 41 -4.37 -0.73 1.04
CA ALA A 41 -3.02 -0.24 0.83
C ALA A 41 -2.95 1.29 0.96
N THR A 42 -3.88 2.02 0.32
CA THR A 42 -3.84 3.48 0.22
C THR A 42 -4.42 4.17 1.46
N ARG A 43 -5.69 3.93 1.80
CA ARG A 43 -6.42 4.65 2.87
C ARG A 43 -6.04 4.15 4.26
N ALA A 44 -6.10 2.84 4.51
CA ALA A 44 -5.72 2.29 5.81
C ALA A 44 -4.23 2.47 6.08
N GLY A 45 -3.38 2.36 5.04
CA GLY A 45 -1.95 2.64 5.14
C GLY A 45 -1.64 4.08 5.52
N GLY A 46 -2.42 5.06 5.02
CA GLY A 46 -2.29 6.47 5.44
C GLY A 46 -2.54 6.65 6.93
N PHE A 47 -3.58 6.02 7.45
CA PHE A 47 -3.90 6.04 8.87
C PHE A 47 -2.85 5.29 9.72
N ALA A 48 -2.47 4.09 9.31
CA ALA A 48 -1.51 3.26 10.06
C ALA A 48 -0.13 3.92 10.15
N VAL A 49 0.40 4.42 9.02
CA VAL A 49 1.69 5.12 8.98
C VAL A 49 1.61 6.45 9.74
N GLY A 50 0.52 7.20 9.59
CA GLY A 50 0.30 8.44 10.35
C GLY A 50 0.33 8.20 11.87
N LYS A 51 -0.35 7.15 12.34
CA LYS A 51 -0.36 6.75 13.75
C LYS A 51 1.01 6.30 14.25
N LEU A 52 1.75 5.56 13.41
CA LEU A 52 3.12 5.12 13.72
C LEU A 52 4.07 6.32 13.84
N MET A 53 3.89 7.35 13.01
CA MET A 53 4.76 8.51 12.95
C MET A 53 4.40 9.61 13.96
N GLU A 54 3.24 9.53 14.61
CA GLU A 54 2.77 10.52 15.57
C GLU A 54 3.79 10.86 16.68
N PRO A 55 4.47 9.85 17.30
CA PRO A 55 5.46 10.14 18.35
C PRO A 55 6.73 10.85 17.85
N PHE A 56 7.01 10.77 16.55
CA PHE A 56 8.22 11.32 15.93
C PHE A 56 7.94 12.63 15.19
N SER A 57 6.69 13.13 15.25
CA SER A 57 6.28 14.32 14.51
C SER A 57 7.02 15.56 15.05
N PRO A 58 7.93 16.17 14.29
CA PRO A 58 8.58 17.40 14.71
C PRO A 58 7.55 18.55 14.73
N GLU A 59 7.65 19.45 15.71
CA GLU A 59 6.85 20.69 15.78
C GLU A 59 7.26 21.69 14.68
N LEU A 60 7.26 21.26 13.44
CA LEU A 60 7.72 22.08 12.32
C LEU A 60 6.54 22.77 11.66
N THR A 61 6.40 24.04 11.96
CA THR A 61 5.55 25.01 11.24
C THR A 61 6.16 25.29 9.85
N ARG A 62 6.17 24.30 8.95
CA ARG A 62 6.58 24.57 7.57
C ARG A 62 5.36 24.74 6.68
N GLN A 63 5.42 25.77 5.84
CA GLN A 63 4.47 26.10 4.77
C GLN A 63 4.51 25.02 3.69
N SER A 64 3.93 23.85 3.99
CA SER A 64 3.66 22.81 2.98
C SER A 64 2.21 22.93 2.52
N LEU A 65 1.93 22.48 1.31
CA LEU A 65 0.56 22.41 0.80
C LEU A 65 -0.30 21.60 1.76
N PRO A 66 -1.46 22.14 2.24
CA PRO A 66 -2.35 21.40 3.11
C PRO A 66 -2.74 20.05 2.47
N GLY A 67 -2.48 18.95 3.16
CA GLY A 67 -2.78 17.59 2.65
C GLY A 67 -1.81 17.05 1.58
N GLY A 68 -0.79 17.81 1.14
CA GLY A 68 0.15 17.38 0.11
C GLY A 68 0.88 16.08 0.47
N GLY A 69 1.39 15.95 1.67
CA GLY A 69 2.05 14.72 2.14
C GLY A 69 1.12 13.50 2.15
N GLN A 70 -0.15 13.69 2.51
CA GLN A 70 -1.14 12.62 2.47
C GLN A 70 -1.42 12.15 1.04
N MET A 71 -1.56 13.08 0.10
CA MET A 71 -1.79 12.76 -1.31
C MET A 71 -0.61 12.02 -1.91
N ILE A 72 0.62 12.50 -1.68
CA ILE A 72 1.85 11.81 -2.11
C ILE A 72 1.88 10.38 -1.57
N GLY A 73 1.59 10.18 -0.29
CA GLY A 73 1.56 8.85 0.31
C GLY A 73 0.49 7.93 -0.29
N ILE A 74 -0.69 8.44 -0.66
CA ILE A 74 -1.74 7.67 -1.34
C ILE A 74 -1.26 7.23 -2.73
N LEU A 75 -0.69 8.16 -3.50
CA LEU A 75 -0.18 7.88 -4.85
C LEU A 75 0.96 6.86 -4.83
N GLU A 76 1.93 7.00 -3.93
CA GLU A 76 3.05 6.06 -3.80
C GLU A 76 2.57 4.65 -3.46
N ARG A 77 1.69 4.50 -2.47
CA ARG A 77 1.14 3.19 -2.09
C ARG A 77 0.29 2.59 -3.21
N GLY A 78 -0.49 3.41 -3.91
CA GLY A 78 -1.26 2.98 -5.08
C GLY A 78 -0.36 2.49 -6.21
N LEU A 79 0.73 3.20 -6.50
CA LEU A 79 1.73 2.79 -7.51
C LEU A 79 2.42 1.48 -7.11
N ILE A 80 2.85 1.33 -5.85
CA ILE A 80 3.46 0.08 -5.36
C ILE A 80 2.49 -1.08 -5.51
N PHE A 81 1.23 -0.90 -5.10
CA PHE A 81 0.19 -1.91 -5.24
C PHE A 81 -0.02 -2.28 -6.72
N GLY A 82 -0.17 -1.28 -7.59
CA GLY A 82 -0.33 -1.51 -9.03
C GLY A 82 0.85 -2.25 -9.66
N LEU A 83 2.09 -1.86 -9.33
CA LEU A 83 3.29 -2.54 -9.83
C LEU A 83 3.40 -3.99 -9.36
N MET A 84 3.01 -4.27 -8.11
CA MET A 84 2.98 -5.63 -7.58
C MET A 84 1.93 -6.48 -8.28
N ILE A 85 0.71 -5.98 -8.45
CA ILE A 85 -0.38 -6.68 -9.16
C ILE A 85 -0.04 -6.88 -10.64
N ALA A 86 0.63 -5.92 -11.27
CA ALA A 86 1.08 -6.02 -12.66
C ALA A 86 2.28 -6.96 -12.88
N GLY A 87 2.84 -7.54 -11.80
CA GLY A 87 4.03 -8.40 -11.91
C GLY A 87 5.32 -7.64 -12.23
N LEU A 88 5.39 -6.36 -11.92
CA LEU A 88 6.53 -5.47 -12.19
C LEU A 88 7.23 -4.98 -10.91
N PRO A 89 7.66 -5.86 -9.99
CA PRO A 89 8.25 -5.44 -8.72
C PRO A 89 9.54 -4.62 -8.89
N ALA A 90 10.27 -4.79 -9.98
CA ALA A 90 11.44 -3.97 -10.30
C ALA A 90 11.13 -2.48 -10.40
N GLY A 91 9.90 -2.11 -10.82
CA GLY A 91 9.42 -0.75 -10.87
C GLY A 91 9.41 -0.04 -9.52
N ILE A 92 9.29 -0.79 -8.43
CA ILE A 92 9.34 -0.25 -7.06
C ILE A 92 10.73 0.31 -6.75
N GLY A 93 11.79 -0.37 -7.19
CA GLY A 93 13.16 0.12 -7.07
C GLY A 93 13.35 1.47 -7.80
N PHE A 94 12.77 1.60 -9.00
CA PHE A 94 12.79 2.84 -9.74
C PHE A 94 12.01 3.96 -9.02
N LEU A 95 10.87 3.64 -8.43
CA LEU A 95 10.08 4.60 -7.65
C LEU A 95 10.85 5.11 -6.42
N ILE A 96 11.57 4.23 -5.73
CA ILE A 96 12.44 4.60 -4.60
C ILE A 96 13.56 5.53 -5.07
N ALA A 97 14.23 5.19 -6.17
CA ALA A 97 15.31 6.00 -6.72
C ALA A 97 14.82 7.39 -7.12
N ALA A 98 13.71 7.49 -7.86
CA ALA A 98 13.11 8.76 -8.26
C ALA A 98 12.75 9.64 -7.04
N LYS A 99 12.15 9.03 -6.00
CA LYS A 99 11.81 9.74 -4.76
C LYS A 99 13.05 10.26 -4.04
N SER A 100 14.14 9.50 -4.03
CA SER A 100 15.40 9.90 -3.40
C SER A 100 15.99 11.13 -4.08
N VAL A 101 15.97 11.19 -5.40
CA VAL A 101 16.46 12.36 -6.18
C VAL A 101 15.62 13.60 -5.88
N LEU A 102 14.29 13.50 -5.92
CA LEU A 102 13.40 14.64 -5.67
C LEU A 102 13.53 15.21 -4.25
N ARG A 103 13.96 14.40 -3.28
CA ARG A 103 14.13 14.84 -1.89
C ARG A 103 15.49 15.47 -1.59
N PHE A 104 16.51 15.16 -2.37
CA PHE A 104 17.85 15.70 -2.15
C PHE A 104 17.86 17.24 -2.18
N GLU A 105 17.07 17.87 -3.05
CA GLU A 105 16.93 19.31 -3.16
C GLU A 105 16.25 19.95 -1.94
N THR A 106 15.32 19.24 -1.29
CA THR A 106 14.51 19.79 -0.19
C THR A 106 15.27 19.82 1.14
N ILE A 107 16.29 18.99 1.33
CA ILE A 107 17.06 18.87 2.57
C ILE A 107 18.14 19.95 2.69
N GLN A 108 18.62 20.52 1.57
CA GLN A 108 19.71 21.50 1.58
C GLN A 108 19.35 22.91 2.11
N SER A 109 18.07 23.19 2.38
CA SER A 109 17.59 24.56 2.71
C SER A 109 17.37 24.84 4.21
N GLY A 110 17.78 23.96 5.13
CA GLY A 110 17.58 24.09 6.58
C GLY A 110 18.89 24.09 7.37
N GLY A 111 18.86 24.59 8.62
CA GLY A 111 19.99 24.46 9.56
C GLY A 111 20.36 23.00 9.84
N GLU A 112 21.62 22.71 10.21
CA GLU A 112 22.15 21.35 10.26
C GLU A 112 21.39 20.39 11.17
N ASP A 113 20.95 20.80 12.37
CA ASP A 113 20.25 19.93 13.33
C ASP A 113 18.78 19.69 12.95
N ASP A 114 18.06 20.72 12.51
CA ASP A 114 16.67 20.62 12.06
C ASP A 114 16.55 19.79 10.78
N SER A 115 17.54 19.89 9.90
CA SER A 115 17.57 19.15 8.64
C SER A 115 17.80 17.65 8.86
N ARG A 116 18.58 17.25 9.87
CA ARG A 116 18.84 15.85 10.22
C ARG A 116 17.60 15.17 10.79
N GLN A 117 16.94 15.78 11.79
CA GLN A 117 15.70 15.22 12.36
C GLN A 117 14.60 15.08 11.30
N MET A 118 14.46 16.07 10.42
CA MET A 118 13.51 16.00 9.32
C MET A 118 13.84 14.88 8.35
N ALA A 119 15.12 14.68 8.02
CA ALA A 119 15.54 13.61 7.15
C ALA A 119 15.21 12.22 7.75
N GLU A 120 15.51 12.00 9.02
CA GLU A 120 15.21 10.77 9.75
C GLU A 120 13.70 10.50 9.77
N TYR A 121 12.89 11.48 10.15
CA TYR A 121 11.42 11.38 10.14
C TYR A 121 10.89 10.96 8.77
N VAL A 122 11.37 11.60 7.74
CA VAL A 122 10.96 11.35 6.36
C VAL A 122 11.39 9.95 5.88
N ILE A 123 12.60 9.49 6.22
CA ILE A 123 13.08 8.16 5.84
C ILE A 123 12.23 7.09 6.54
N ILE A 124 12.03 7.19 7.85
CA ILE A 124 11.24 6.23 8.62
C ILE A 124 9.81 6.16 8.07
N GLY A 125 9.16 7.32 7.86
CA GLY A 125 7.80 7.37 7.32
C GLY A 125 7.69 6.75 5.91
N THR A 126 8.70 6.96 5.08
CA THR A 126 8.76 6.37 3.73
C THR A 126 8.91 4.86 3.78
N LEU A 127 9.85 4.36 4.58
CA LEU A 127 10.08 2.92 4.73
C LEU A 127 8.84 2.22 5.31
N ALA A 128 8.21 2.79 6.34
CA ALA A 128 6.97 2.29 6.91
C ALA A 128 5.83 2.25 5.87
N SER A 129 5.69 3.31 5.07
CA SER A 129 4.68 3.40 4.00
C SER A 129 4.90 2.33 2.92
N PHE A 130 6.15 2.11 2.51
CA PHE A 130 6.49 1.11 1.51
C PHE A 130 6.30 -0.32 2.04
N ALA A 131 6.77 -0.60 3.27
CA ALA A 131 6.57 -1.88 3.92
C ALA A 131 5.07 -2.23 4.03
N TRP A 132 4.23 -1.27 4.41
CA TRP A 132 2.79 -1.44 4.44
C TRP A 132 2.23 -1.80 3.07
N ALA A 133 2.56 -1.01 2.04
CA ALA A 133 2.05 -1.24 0.68
C ALA A 133 2.48 -2.60 0.13
N LEU A 134 3.73 -3.00 0.34
CA LEU A 134 4.23 -4.32 -0.05
C LEU A 134 3.51 -5.45 0.68
N ALA A 135 3.37 -5.35 2.00
CA ALA A 135 2.69 -6.37 2.80
C ALA A 135 1.22 -6.56 2.36
N VAL A 136 0.50 -5.46 2.12
CA VAL A 136 -0.89 -5.51 1.64
C VAL A 136 -0.97 -6.09 0.23
N SER A 137 -0.06 -5.70 -0.68
CA SER A 137 -0.02 -6.22 -2.04
C SER A 137 0.25 -7.73 -2.06
N MET A 138 1.24 -8.19 -1.30
CA MET A 138 1.55 -9.62 -1.17
C MET A 138 0.39 -10.39 -0.53
N GLY A 139 -0.25 -9.83 0.50
CA GLY A 139 -1.44 -10.42 1.11
C GLY A 139 -2.61 -10.53 0.11
N THR A 140 -2.84 -9.50 -0.70
CA THR A 140 -3.87 -9.53 -1.75
C THR A 140 -3.58 -10.60 -2.80
N LEU A 141 -2.32 -10.70 -3.27
CA LEU A 141 -1.91 -11.74 -4.22
C LEU A 141 -2.06 -13.15 -3.62
N ALA A 142 -1.67 -13.33 -2.36
CA ALA A 142 -1.84 -14.61 -1.66
C ALA A 142 -3.32 -15.01 -1.52
N LEU A 143 -4.21 -14.05 -1.23
CA LEU A 143 -5.65 -14.28 -1.17
C LEU A 143 -6.24 -14.59 -2.55
N LEU A 144 -5.84 -13.88 -3.60
CA LEU A 144 -6.23 -14.19 -4.97
C LEU A 144 -5.85 -15.61 -5.35
N HIS A 145 -4.63 -16.03 -5.00
CA HIS A 145 -4.18 -17.38 -5.26
C HIS A 145 -4.99 -18.43 -4.45
N SER A 146 -5.15 -18.22 -3.15
CA SER A 146 -5.76 -19.22 -2.26
C SER A 146 -7.27 -19.34 -2.44
N LEU A 147 -7.97 -18.24 -2.71
CA LEU A 147 -9.42 -18.20 -2.79
C LEU A 147 -9.94 -18.42 -4.22
N LEU A 148 -9.21 -17.96 -5.22
CA LEU A 148 -9.65 -17.96 -6.61
C LEU A 148 -8.84 -18.92 -7.50
N GLY A 149 -7.82 -19.59 -6.95
CA GLY A 149 -6.98 -20.54 -7.68
C GLY A 149 -6.12 -19.90 -8.77
N LEU A 150 -5.94 -18.56 -8.73
CA LEU A 150 -5.13 -17.86 -9.73
C LEU A 150 -3.65 -18.14 -9.51
N PRO A 151 -2.89 -18.52 -10.56
CA PRO A 151 -1.48 -18.88 -10.44
C PRO A 151 -0.64 -17.64 -10.09
N LEU A 152 -0.11 -17.57 -8.85
CA LEU A 152 0.79 -16.49 -8.39
C LEU A 152 2.02 -16.33 -9.30
N LEU A 153 2.50 -17.44 -9.87
CA LEU A 153 3.76 -17.46 -10.62
C LEU A 153 3.62 -16.91 -12.05
N GLU A 154 2.45 -16.89 -12.63
CA GLU A 154 2.23 -16.29 -13.95
C GLU A 154 2.19 -14.76 -13.89
N ILE A 155 1.73 -14.19 -12.77
CA ILE A 155 1.68 -12.74 -12.57
C ILE A 155 3.08 -12.17 -12.32
N ILE A 156 3.98 -12.95 -11.68
CA ILE A 156 5.34 -12.50 -11.30
C ILE A 156 6.40 -12.86 -12.38
N ARG A 157 6.07 -13.77 -13.30
CA ARG A 157 6.97 -14.17 -14.38
C ARG A 157 6.55 -13.44 -15.65
N PRO A 158 7.27 -12.39 -16.09
CA PRO A 158 7.09 -11.90 -17.44
C PRO A 158 7.40 -13.04 -18.40
N SER A 159 6.46 -13.32 -19.31
CA SER A 159 6.66 -14.23 -20.43
C SER A 159 7.92 -13.79 -21.19
N ALA A 160 8.95 -14.62 -21.14
CA ALA A 160 10.15 -14.45 -21.96
C ALA A 160 9.82 -14.61 -23.44
#